data_c84f0cc42d5e3e6e53b4dcc89a13e175
#
_entry.id   c84f0cc42d5e3e6e53b4dcc89a13e175
#
_cell.length_a   1.000
_cell.length_b   1.000
_cell.length_c   1.000
_cell.angle_alpha   90.00
_cell.angle_beta   90.00
_cell.angle_gamma   90.00
#
_symmetry.space_group_name_H-M   'P 1'
#
loop_
_entity.id
_entity.type
_entity.pdbx_description
1 polymer ?
#
loop_
_entity_poly.entity_id
_entity_poly.type
_entity_poly.pdbx_seq_one_letter_code
_entity_poly.pdbx_strand_id
1 'polypeptide(L)'
;MRALLDTNIVIHRENVRATNLSIGQLFHWLDVLHYEKIIHPYTVSELRKYSDKQIQSLYDAKLSAYIQMKSIAPQTAAFTNLLNDAPMTDNDRIDNQLLCEVYCGRADILITEDRKMRVKAERLGIADKVFTINAFITKAVSENPALIDYK
;
A
#
# COMPACT_ATOMS: atom_id res chain seq x y z
N MET A 1 7.61 -10.39 -6.26
CA MET A 1 6.80 -9.21 -6.61
C MET A 1 6.71 -8.26 -5.42
N ARG A 2 6.54 -6.98 -5.69
CA ARG A 2 6.58 -5.93 -4.67
C ARG A 2 5.20 -5.34 -4.46
N ALA A 3 4.70 -5.43 -3.23
CA ALA A 3 3.39 -4.88 -2.85
C ALA A 3 3.60 -3.61 -2.03
N LEU A 4 3.20 -2.47 -2.59
CA LEU A 4 3.21 -1.19 -1.89
C LEU A 4 1.96 -1.10 -1.01
N LEU A 5 2.15 -0.76 0.25
CA LEU A 5 1.07 -0.69 1.22
C LEU A 5 0.73 0.76 1.52
N ASP A 6 -0.55 1.11 1.37
CA ASP A 6 -1.06 2.42 1.77
C ASP A 6 -0.89 2.60 3.29
N THR A 7 -0.73 3.84 3.71
CA THR A 7 -0.51 4.19 5.12
C THR A 7 -1.57 3.56 6.04
N ASN A 8 -2.85 3.61 5.65
CA ASN A 8 -3.93 3.04 6.47
C ASN A 8 -3.82 1.52 6.63
N ILE A 9 -3.31 0.81 5.62
CA ILE A 9 -3.07 -0.63 5.72
C ILE A 9 -2.02 -0.91 6.79
N VAL A 10 -0.93 -0.14 6.79
CA VAL A 10 0.14 -0.29 7.79
C VAL A 10 -0.37 0.04 9.19
N ILE A 11 -1.13 1.12 9.34
CA ILE A 11 -1.73 1.52 10.62
C ILE A 11 -2.60 0.39 11.16
N HIS A 12 -3.48 -0.18 10.35
CA HIS A 12 -4.36 -1.28 10.78
C HIS A 12 -3.57 -2.51 11.18
N ARG A 13 -2.53 -2.86 10.43
CA ARG A 13 -1.69 -4.03 10.74
C ARG A 13 -0.95 -3.87 12.06
N GLU A 14 -0.39 -2.68 12.31
CA GLU A 14 0.48 -2.43 13.45
C GLU A 14 -0.28 -1.93 14.68
N ASN A 15 -1.57 -1.64 14.56
CA ASN A 15 -2.40 -1.23 15.68
C ASN A 15 -2.81 -2.46 16.51
N VAL A 16 -2.30 -2.56 17.73
CA VAL A 16 -2.54 -3.69 18.64
C VAL A 16 -4.02 -3.84 19.00
N ARG A 17 -4.82 -2.78 18.86
CA ARG A 17 -6.24 -2.80 19.18
C ARG A 17 -7.12 -3.20 18.00
N ALA A 18 -6.56 -3.26 16.80
CA ALA A 18 -7.31 -3.60 15.61
C ALA A 18 -7.47 -5.12 15.50
N THR A 19 -8.72 -5.58 15.60
CA THR A 19 -9.08 -6.98 15.39
C THR A 19 -9.69 -7.16 14.01
N ASN A 20 -8.97 -6.79 12.98
CA ASN A 20 -9.44 -6.98 11.62
C ASN A 20 -8.87 -8.26 11.05
N LEU A 21 -9.71 -9.30 10.94
CA LEU A 21 -9.33 -10.60 10.40
C LEU A 21 -8.84 -10.49 8.95
N SER A 22 -9.40 -9.56 8.19
CA SER A 22 -8.99 -9.37 6.79
C SER A 22 -7.54 -8.91 6.66
N ILE A 23 -7.06 -8.09 7.60
CA ILE A 23 -5.66 -7.65 7.64
C ILE A 23 -4.73 -8.86 7.85
N GLY A 24 -5.08 -9.73 8.79
CA GLY A 24 -4.31 -10.95 9.03
C GLY A 24 -4.25 -11.85 7.82
N GLN A 25 -5.37 -12.04 7.14
CA GLN A 25 -5.45 -12.82 5.91
C GLN A 25 -4.64 -12.20 4.77
N LEU A 26 -4.69 -10.87 4.61
CA LEU A 26 -3.90 -10.16 3.63
C LEU A 26 -2.41 -10.45 3.80
N PHE A 27 -1.90 -10.27 5.03
CA PHE A 27 -0.48 -10.46 5.29
C PHE A 27 -0.07 -11.93 5.16
N HIS A 28 -0.96 -12.85 5.55
CA HIS A 28 -0.73 -14.28 5.32
C HIS A 28 -0.53 -14.57 3.83
N TRP A 29 -1.42 -14.08 2.98
CA TRP A 29 -1.31 -14.30 1.53
C TRP A 29 -0.11 -13.61 0.92
N LEU A 30 0.22 -12.40 1.37
CA LEU A 30 1.43 -11.71 0.91
C LEU A 30 2.69 -12.55 1.22
N ASP A 31 2.75 -13.14 2.40
CA ASP A 31 3.88 -13.98 2.80
C ASP A 31 3.91 -15.30 2.04
N VAL A 32 2.77 -15.97 1.90
CA VAL A 32 2.66 -17.26 1.18
C VAL A 32 3.04 -17.10 -0.28
N LEU A 33 2.64 -16.01 -0.92
CA LEU A 33 2.93 -15.73 -2.32
C LEU A 33 4.28 -15.03 -2.53
N HIS A 34 5.05 -14.84 -1.46
CA HIS A 34 6.40 -14.24 -1.48
C HIS A 34 6.43 -12.81 -2.02
N TYR A 35 5.42 -12.02 -1.68
CA TYR A 35 5.46 -10.58 -1.96
C TYR A 35 6.39 -9.87 -1.00
N GLU A 36 7.24 -9.00 -1.53
CA GLU A 36 7.96 -8.04 -0.72
C GLU A 36 6.99 -6.94 -0.29
N LYS A 37 6.86 -6.73 1.01
CA LYS A 37 5.98 -5.71 1.59
C LYS A 37 6.76 -4.41 1.69
N ILE A 38 6.46 -3.45 0.82
CA ILE A 38 7.17 -2.17 0.76
C ILE A 38 6.31 -1.03 1.27
N ILE A 39 6.96 -0.07 1.92
CA ILE A 39 6.32 1.16 2.36
C ILE A 39 7.06 2.36 1.77
N HIS A 40 6.28 3.40 1.48
CA HIS A 40 6.78 4.62 0.86
C HIS A 40 7.41 5.54 1.92
N PRO A 41 8.44 6.35 1.57
CA PRO A 41 8.99 7.34 2.50
C PRO A 41 7.94 8.30 3.06
N TYR A 42 6.95 8.69 2.27
CA TYR A 42 5.84 9.55 2.73
C TYR A 42 4.99 8.85 3.79
N THR A 43 4.78 7.54 3.68
CA THR A 43 4.08 6.75 4.70
C THR A 43 4.85 6.79 6.02
N VAL A 44 6.15 6.60 5.99
CA VAL A 44 7.00 6.66 7.18
C VAL A 44 6.91 8.03 7.84
N SER A 45 7.00 9.10 7.04
CA SER A 45 6.88 10.48 7.52
C SER A 45 5.51 10.75 8.16
N GLU A 46 4.44 10.25 7.53
CA GLU A 46 3.07 10.41 8.03
C GLU A 46 2.88 9.68 9.37
N LEU A 47 3.40 8.48 9.50
CA LEU A 47 3.34 7.72 10.74
C LEU A 47 4.09 8.42 11.88
N ARG A 48 5.26 8.99 11.58
CA ARG A 48 6.06 9.73 12.57
C ARG A 48 5.40 11.02 13.02
N LYS A 49 4.70 11.69 12.13
CA LYS A 49 4.05 12.98 12.38
C LYS A 49 2.95 12.88 13.44
N TYR A 50 2.22 11.78 13.49
CA TYR A 50 1.05 11.61 14.35
C TYR A 50 1.31 10.80 15.62
N SER A 51 2.56 10.41 15.89
CA SER A 51 2.92 9.57 17.02
C SER A 51 3.72 10.34 18.06
N ASP A 52 3.52 10.03 19.36
CA ASP A 52 4.44 10.50 20.38
C ASP A 52 5.75 9.69 20.31
N LYS A 53 6.77 10.10 21.09
CA LYS A 53 8.10 9.48 21.01
C LYS A 53 8.10 8.00 21.37
N GLN A 54 7.26 7.57 22.30
CA GLN A 54 7.18 6.16 22.70
C GLN A 54 6.55 5.34 21.58
N ILE A 55 5.47 5.85 20.99
CA ILE A 55 4.80 5.22 19.87
C ILE A 55 5.71 5.20 18.65
N GLN A 56 6.49 6.27 18.41
CA GLN A 56 7.46 6.31 17.31
C GLN A 56 8.50 5.21 17.42
N SER A 57 9.06 4.98 18.61
CA SER A 57 10.02 3.90 18.84
C SER A 57 9.41 2.54 18.53
N LEU A 58 8.16 2.33 18.93
CA LEU A 58 7.43 1.10 18.66
C LEU A 58 7.19 0.90 17.17
N TYR A 59 6.76 1.95 16.46
CA TYR A 59 6.57 1.90 15.01
C TYR A 59 7.89 1.67 14.28
N ASP A 60 8.97 2.31 14.68
CA ASP A 60 10.28 2.11 14.07
C ASP A 60 10.71 0.64 14.15
N ALA A 61 10.48 0.00 15.30
CA ALA A 61 10.76 -1.42 15.47
C ALA A 61 9.87 -2.29 14.57
N LYS A 62 8.58 -1.99 14.47
CA LYS A 62 7.64 -2.73 13.64
C LYS A 62 7.86 -2.50 12.16
N LEU A 63 8.21 -1.27 11.77
CA LEU A 63 8.47 -0.92 10.38
C LEU A 63 9.73 -1.60 9.83
N SER A 64 10.61 -2.08 10.68
CA SER A 64 11.78 -2.86 10.25
C SER A 64 11.40 -4.17 9.55
N ALA A 65 10.17 -4.66 9.75
CA ALA A 65 9.66 -5.84 9.05
C ALA A 65 9.26 -5.56 7.60
N TYR A 66 9.19 -4.30 7.20
CA TYR A 66 8.86 -3.87 5.85
C TYR A 66 10.12 -3.40 5.12
N ILE A 67 10.08 -3.49 3.79
CA ILE A 67 11.12 -2.88 2.97
C ILE A 67 10.74 -1.41 2.76
N GLN A 68 11.57 -0.50 3.24
CA GLN A 68 11.34 0.92 3.07
C GLN A 68 11.97 1.40 1.76
N MET A 69 11.16 2.03 0.90
CA MET A 69 11.67 2.67 -0.30
C MET A 69 12.59 3.84 0.09
N LYS A 70 13.71 3.96 -0.60
CA LYS A 70 14.74 4.97 -0.27
C LYS A 70 14.67 6.20 -1.17
N SER A 71 13.87 6.16 -2.21
CA SER A 71 13.76 7.25 -3.17
C SER A 71 12.31 7.37 -3.66
N ILE A 72 12.03 8.48 -4.32
CA ILE A 72 10.70 8.84 -4.79
C ILE A 72 10.75 8.96 -6.30
N ALA A 73 9.81 8.32 -6.99
CA ALA A 73 9.72 8.43 -8.44
C ALA A 73 9.30 9.85 -8.84
N PRO A 74 9.92 10.44 -9.87
CA PRO A 74 9.48 11.73 -10.39
C PRO A 74 8.12 11.57 -11.08
N GLN A 75 7.24 12.55 -10.85
CA GLN A 75 5.96 12.60 -11.55
C GLN A 75 6.18 13.22 -12.93
N THR A 76 6.09 12.40 -13.95
CA THR A 76 6.25 12.85 -15.33
C THR A 76 5.03 13.64 -15.82
N ALA A 77 5.17 14.39 -16.89
CA ALA A 77 4.07 15.10 -17.52
C ALA A 77 2.97 14.13 -17.98
N ALA A 78 3.34 12.95 -18.48
CA ALA A 78 2.40 11.92 -18.87
C ALA A 78 1.53 11.48 -17.69
N PHE A 79 2.16 11.23 -16.53
CA PHE A 79 1.45 10.86 -15.31
C PHE A 79 0.49 11.97 -14.86
N THR A 80 0.97 13.20 -14.74
CA THR A 80 0.15 14.32 -14.26
C THR A 80 -0.99 14.64 -15.19
N ASN A 81 -0.79 14.50 -16.52
CA ASN A 81 -1.84 14.71 -17.50
C ASN A 81 -2.95 13.66 -17.41
N LEU A 82 -2.59 12.38 -17.24
CA LEU A 82 -3.57 11.31 -17.09
C LEU A 82 -4.34 11.44 -15.79
N LEU A 83 -3.67 11.82 -14.71
CA LEU A 83 -4.31 12.01 -13.41
C LEU A 83 -5.32 13.15 -13.44
N ASN A 84 -5.01 14.23 -14.14
CA ASN A 84 -5.86 15.39 -14.42
C ASN A 84 -6.45 16.04 -13.15
N ASP A 85 -5.78 15.92 -12.03
CA ASP A 85 -6.17 16.52 -10.76
C ASP A 85 -4.94 17.14 -10.09
N ALA A 86 -5.02 18.44 -9.78
CA ALA A 86 -4.02 19.07 -8.93
C ALA A 86 -4.25 18.62 -7.48
N PRO A 87 -3.17 18.26 -6.75
CA PRO A 87 -3.32 17.88 -5.35
C PRO A 87 -3.77 19.10 -4.52
N MET A 88 -4.86 18.93 -3.75
CA MET A 88 -5.43 19.99 -2.92
C MET A 88 -5.01 19.89 -1.46
N THR A 89 -4.61 18.70 -1.02
CA THR A 89 -4.20 18.44 0.36
C THR A 89 -2.90 17.65 0.38
N ASP A 90 -2.26 17.58 1.57
CA ASP A 90 -1.08 16.73 1.75
C ASP A 90 -1.41 15.25 1.54
N ASN A 91 -2.61 14.82 1.94
CA ASN A 91 -3.07 13.46 1.69
C ASN A 91 -3.16 13.16 0.19
N ASP A 92 -3.67 14.10 -0.60
CA ASP A 92 -3.72 13.95 -2.05
C ASP A 92 -2.33 13.79 -2.66
N ARG A 93 -1.34 14.53 -2.15
CA ARG A 93 0.05 14.43 -2.62
C ARG A 93 0.64 13.07 -2.32
N ILE A 94 0.40 12.56 -1.11
CA ILE A 94 0.86 11.24 -0.71
C ILE A 94 0.23 10.17 -1.58
N ASP A 95 -1.09 10.21 -1.75
CA ASP A 95 -1.85 9.26 -2.54
C ASP A 95 -1.38 9.25 -4.00
N ASN A 96 -1.23 10.43 -4.60
CA ASN A 96 -0.76 10.57 -5.96
C ASN A 96 0.65 9.99 -6.13
N GLN A 97 1.51 10.17 -5.12
CA GLN A 97 2.87 9.64 -5.18
C GLN A 97 2.89 8.12 -5.08
N LEU A 98 2.04 7.53 -4.22
CA LEU A 98 1.91 6.07 -4.16
C LEU A 98 1.47 5.49 -5.51
N LEU A 99 0.49 6.12 -6.15
CA LEU A 99 0.05 5.73 -7.49
C LEU A 99 1.16 5.88 -8.53
N CYS A 100 1.97 6.93 -8.41
CA CYS A 100 3.11 7.16 -9.30
C CYS A 100 4.14 6.03 -9.21
N GLU A 101 4.40 5.52 -8.01
CA GLU A 101 5.35 4.42 -7.82
C GLU A 101 4.90 3.16 -8.57
N VAL A 102 3.61 2.86 -8.56
CA VAL A 102 3.05 1.74 -9.31
C VAL A 102 3.04 2.03 -10.82
N TYR A 103 2.65 3.23 -11.20
CA TYR A 103 2.61 3.65 -12.60
C TYR A 103 4.00 3.56 -13.26
N CYS A 104 5.05 3.92 -12.53
CA CYS A 104 6.43 3.86 -13.01
C CYS A 104 7.04 2.46 -12.93
N GLY A 105 6.33 1.48 -12.40
CA GLY A 105 6.81 0.11 -12.28
C GLY A 105 7.77 -0.16 -11.12
N ARG A 106 7.88 0.77 -10.17
CA ARG A 106 8.74 0.59 -8.98
C ARG A 106 8.08 -0.29 -7.92
N ALA A 107 6.77 -0.44 -7.99
CA ALA A 107 5.99 -1.42 -7.25
C ALA A 107 5.09 -2.16 -8.23
N ASP A 108 4.83 -3.43 -7.97
CA ASP A 108 4.00 -4.25 -8.85
C ASP A 108 2.52 -4.05 -8.57
N ILE A 109 2.16 -3.93 -7.30
CA ILE A 109 0.77 -3.69 -6.88
C ILE A 109 0.73 -2.68 -5.74
N LEU A 110 -0.44 -2.10 -5.54
CA LEU A 110 -0.77 -1.23 -4.42
C LEU A 110 -1.97 -1.80 -3.69
N ILE A 111 -1.88 -1.92 -2.37
CA ILE A 111 -3.01 -2.33 -1.52
C ILE A 111 -3.54 -1.08 -0.83
N THR A 112 -4.79 -0.74 -1.09
CA THR A 112 -5.45 0.42 -0.49
C THR A 112 -6.95 0.19 -0.37
N GLU A 113 -7.56 0.71 0.69
CA GLU A 113 -9.01 0.74 0.84
C GLU A 113 -9.62 2.06 0.33
N ASP A 114 -8.79 3.02 -0.05
CA ASP A 114 -9.25 4.35 -0.46
C ASP A 114 -9.88 4.29 -1.86
N ARG A 115 -11.16 4.62 -1.91
CA ARG A 115 -11.92 4.64 -3.16
C ARG A 115 -11.40 5.69 -4.15
N LYS A 116 -10.96 6.84 -3.66
CA LYS A 116 -10.43 7.90 -4.53
C LYS A 116 -9.17 7.43 -5.27
N MET A 117 -8.30 6.70 -4.58
CA MET A 117 -7.10 6.14 -5.19
C MET A 117 -7.45 5.13 -6.28
N ARG A 118 -8.48 4.31 -6.07
CA ARG A 118 -8.93 3.33 -7.07
C ARG A 118 -9.49 4.03 -8.32
N VAL A 119 -10.24 5.11 -8.14
CA VAL A 119 -10.75 5.91 -9.27
C VAL A 119 -9.60 6.52 -10.06
N LYS A 120 -8.61 7.08 -9.38
CA LYS A 120 -7.40 7.62 -10.02
C LYS A 120 -6.62 6.54 -10.75
N ALA A 121 -6.56 5.33 -10.20
CA ALA A 121 -5.89 4.19 -10.83
C ALA A 121 -6.52 3.84 -12.19
N GLU A 122 -7.83 3.95 -12.31
CA GLU A 122 -8.52 3.75 -13.58
C GLU A 122 -8.09 4.78 -14.62
N ARG A 123 -7.99 6.05 -14.24
CA ARG A 123 -7.50 7.12 -15.11
C ARG A 123 -6.07 6.88 -15.58
N LEU A 124 -5.24 6.31 -14.73
CA LEU A 124 -3.84 6.03 -15.03
C LEU A 124 -3.65 4.72 -15.81
N GLY A 125 -4.69 3.94 -16.01
CA GLY A 125 -4.61 2.65 -16.68
C GLY A 125 -3.95 1.56 -15.85
N ILE A 126 -3.93 1.69 -14.53
CA ILE A 126 -3.31 0.74 -13.60
C ILE A 126 -4.32 0.12 -12.63
N ALA A 127 -5.61 0.15 -12.97
CA ALA A 127 -6.66 -0.40 -12.09
C ALA A 127 -6.43 -1.88 -11.75
N ASP A 128 -5.84 -2.63 -12.66
CA ASP A 128 -5.48 -4.05 -12.47
C ASP A 128 -4.35 -4.28 -11.47
N LYS A 129 -3.68 -3.22 -11.04
CA LYS A 129 -2.55 -3.26 -10.09
C LYS A 129 -2.91 -2.67 -8.72
N VAL A 130 -4.13 -2.17 -8.55
CA VAL A 130 -4.57 -1.54 -7.30
C VAL A 130 -5.71 -2.36 -6.72
N PHE A 131 -5.51 -2.88 -5.51
CA PHE A 131 -6.41 -3.82 -4.86
C PHE A 131 -6.86 -3.31 -3.50
N THR A 132 -8.14 -3.55 -3.19
CA THR A 132 -8.58 -3.56 -1.79
C THR A 132 -8.09 -4.86 -1.13
N ILE A 133 -8.16 -4.93 0.19
CA ILE A 133 -7.83 -6.15 0.92
C ILE A 133 -8.64 -7.33 0.39
N ASN A 134 -9.95 -7.16 0.29
CA ASN A 134 -10.84 -8.23 -0.16
C ASN A 134 -10.59 -8.63 -1.61
N ALA A 135 -10.34 -7.66 -2.48
CA ALA A 135 -10.04 -7.94 -3.89
C ALA A 135 -8.74 -8.74 -4.03
N PHE A 136 -7.72 -8.39 -3.27
CA PHE A 136 -6.45 -9.14 -3.28
C PHE A 136 -6.63 -10.56 -2.76
N ILE A 137 -7.32 -10.73 -1.64
CA ILE A 137 -7.57 -12.06 -1.06
C ILE A 137 -8.38 -12.93 -2.03
N THR A 138 -9.43 -12.38 -2.65
CA THR A 138 -10.25 -13.08 -3.62
C THR A 138 -9.41 -13.57 -4.81
N LYS A 139 -8.54 -12.71 -5.32
CA LYS A 139 -7.64 -13.06 -6.42
C LYS A 139 -6.65 -14.16 -6.00
N ALA A 140 -6.04 -14.01 -4.82
CA ALA A 140 -5.08 -14.96 -4.29
C ALA A 140 -5.70 -16.36 -4.12
N VAL A 141 -6.89 -16.42 -3.54
CA VAL A 141 -7.63 -17.67 -3.36
C VAL A 141 -7.98 -18.30 -4.71
N SER A 142 -8.48 -17.52 -5.65
CA SER A 142 -8.90 -18.00 -6.97
C SER A 142 -7.72 -18.54 -7.80
N GLU A 143 -6.56 -17.91 -7.71
CA GLU A 143 -5.36 -18.30 -8.46
C GLU A 143 -4.55 -19.43 -7.79
N ASN A 144 -4.78 -19.67 -6.51
CA ASN A 144 -4.01 -20.63 -5.71
C ASN A 144 -4.92 -21.56 -4.91
N PRO A 145 -5.82 -22.31 -5.55
CA PRO A 145 -6.78 -23.14 -4.82
C PRO A 145 -6.12 -24.23 -3.96
N ALA A 146 -4.92 -24.68 -4.34
CA ALA A 146 -4.18 -25.68 -3.58
C ALA A 146 -3.66 -25.17 -2.24
N LEU A 147 -3.59 -23.84 -2.04
CA LEU A 147 -3.07 -23.23 -0.82
C LEU A 147 -4.17 -22.84 0.19
N ILE A 148 -5.45 -23.05 -0.17
CA ILE A 148 -6.58 -22.66 0.69
C ILE A 148 -6.61 -23.46 1.99
N ASP A 149 -6.19 -24.72 1.96
CA ASP A 149 -6.23 -25.63 3.10
C ASP A 149 -5.07 -25.43 4.09
N TYR A 150 -4.18 -24.53 3.80
CA TYR A 150 -3.11 -24.13 4.73
C TYR A 150 -3.63 -23.09 5.70
N LYS A 151 -4.16 -23.55 6.80
CA LYS A 151 -4.57 -22.65 7.89
C LYS A 151 -3.51 -22.57 8.97
#